data_93a0af2044fade7ea47174f88f806886
#
_entry.id   93a0af2044fade7ea47174f88f806886
#
_cell.length_a   1.000
_cell.length_b   1.000
_cell.length_c   1.000
_cell.angle_alpha   90.00
_cell.angle_beta   90.00
_cell.angle_gamma   90.00
#
_symmetry.space_group_name_H-M   'P 1'
#
loop_
_entity.id
_entity.type
_entity.pdbx_description
1 polymer ?
#
loop_
_entity_poly.entity_id
_entity_poly.type
_entity_poly.pdbx_seq_one_letter_code
_entity_poly.pdbx_strand_id
1 'polypeptide(L)' 'MNKYQITNRTSGSDLGIYEAANEGEALEALARDAGYRDLDHMAEVIGGGDDLIVTEV' A
#
# COMPACT_ATOMS: atom_id res chain seq x y z
N MET A 1 -13.64 7.97 7.41
CA MET A 1 -12.40 7.46 6.83
C MET A 1 -12.37 7.69 5.34
N ASN A 2 -11.18 7.81 4.80
CA ASN A 2 -10.99 8.03 3.36
C ASN A 2 -10.73 6.70 2.67
N LYS A 3 -10.94 6.68 1.36
CA LYS A 3 -10.61 5.51 0.55
C LYS A 3 -9.40 5.85 -0.31
N TYR A 4 -8.46 4.92 -0.35
CA TYR A 4 -7.23 5.09 -1.11
C TYR A 4 -7.03 3.92 -2.06
N GLN A 5 -6.77 4.24 -3.31
CA GLN A 5 -6.39 3.24 -4.31
C GLN A 5 -4.87 3.15 -4.34
N ILE A 6 -4.35 1.93 -4.27
CA ILE A 6 -2.90 1.69 -4.29
C ILE A 6 -2.53 0.92 -5.55
N THR A 7 -1.56 1.46 -6.28
CA THR A 7 -1.04 0.84 -7.49
C THR A 7 0.47 0.71 -7.41
N ASN A 8 1.00 -0.30 -8.08
CA ASN A 8 2.44 -0.48 -8.20
C ASN A 8 2.89 0.21 -9.50
N ARG A 9 3.73 1.23 -9.36
CA ARG A 9 4.19 2.03 -10.50
C ARG A 9 5.05 1.22 -11.47
N THR A 10 5.85 0.30 -10.96
CA THR A 10 6.77 -0.49 -11.77
C THR A 10 6.03 -1.52 -12.62
N SER A 11 5.11 -2.26 -12.02
CA SER A 11 4.39 -3.31 -12.73
C SER A 11 3.08 -2.83 -13.35
N GLY A 12 2.56 -1.67 -12.91
CA GLY A 12 1.26 -1.18 -13.31
C GLY A 12 0.10 -1.92 -12.65
N SER A 13 0.37 -2.76 -11.68
CA SER A 13 -0.66 -3.55 -11.00
C SER A 13 -1.51 -2.72 -10.06
N ASP A 14 -2.82 -2.93 -10.10
CA ASP A 14 -3.75 -2.34 -9.16
C ASP A 14 -3.83 -3.25 -7.93
N LEU A 15 -3.41 -2.73 -6.79
CA LEU A 15 -3.36 -3.50 -5.56
C LEU A 15 -4.65 -3.38 -4.73
N GLY A 16 -5.59 -2.57 -5.17
CA GLY A 16 -6.90 -2.46 -4.54
C GLY A 16 -7.14 -1.14 -3.84
N ILE A 17 -8.33 -1.04 -3.25
CA ILE A 17 -8.75 0.16 -2.52
C ILE A 17 -8.86 -0.19 -1.03
N TYR A 18 -8.28 0.66 -0.19
CA TYR A 18 -8.29 0.46 1.25
C TYR A 18 -8.86 1.69 1.95
N GLU A 19 -9.73 1.46 2.93
CA GLU A 19 -10.23 2.53 3.78
C GLU A 19 -9.25 2.76 4.92
N ALA A 20 -8.88 4.00 5.14
CA ALA A 20 -7.94 4.36 6.19
C ALA A 20 -8.08 5.84 6.55
N ALA A 21 -7.51 6.24 7.68
CA ALA A 21 -7.54 7.63 8.10
C ALA A 21 -6.56 8.48 7.29
N ASN A 22 -5.49 7.87 6.76
CA ASN A 22 -4.49 8.56 5.97
C ASN A 22 -3.76 7.57 5.06
N GLU A 23 -2.90 8.08 4.20
CA GLU A 23 -2.16 7.27 3.24
C GLU A 23 -1.26 6.21 3.90
N GLY A 24 -0.58 6.59 4.98
CA GLY A 24 0.28 5.67 5.71
C GLY A 24 -0.48 4.46 6.25
N GLU A 25 -1.67 4.69 6.80
CA GLU A 25 -2.50 3.60 7.29
C GLU A 25 -3.02 2.72 6.15
N ALA A 26 -3.30 3.31 4.99
CA ALA A 26 -3.71 2.54 3.82
C ALA A 26 -2.60 1.60 3.37
N LEU A 27 -1.36 2.08 3.36
CA LEU A 27 -0.20 1.25 3.02
C LEU A 27 0.02 0.14 4.04
N GLU A 28 -0.20 0.42 5.31
CA GLU A 28 -0.10 -0.62 6.35
C GLU A 28 -1.18 -1.68 6.18
N ALA A 29 -2.40 -1.28 5.85
CA ALA A 29 -3.47 -2.22 5.58
C ALA A 29 -3.12 -3.13 4.40
N LEU A 30 -2.55 -2.56 3.35
CA LEU A 30 -2.08 -3.32 2.20
C LEU A 30 -1.02 -4.34 2.63
N ALA A 31 -0.04 -3.91 3.41
CA ALA A 31 1.04 -4.79 3.85
C ALA A 31 0.50 -6.00 4.63
N ARG A 32 -0.42 -5.77 5.54
CA ARG A 32 -1.01 -6.86 6.34
C ARG A 32 -1.87 -7.79 5.47
N ASP A 33 -2.64 -7.21 4.57
CA ASP A 33 -3.48 -7.99 3.66
C ASP A 33 -2.64 -8.87 2.74
N ALA A 34 -1.46 -8.41 2.38
CA ALA A 34 -0.52 -9.17 1.54
C ALA A 34 0.29 -10.21 2.33
N GLY A 35 0.09 -10.28 3.65
CA GLY A 35 0.77 -11.28 4.48
C GLY A 35 2.03 -10.80 5.16
N TYR A 36 2.35 -9.51 5.08
CA TYR A 36 3.50 -8.94 5.77
C TYR A 36 3.10 -8.51 7.18
N ARG A 37 4.08 -8.45 8.08
CA ARG A 37 3.85 -8.07 9.47
C ARG A 37 3.43 -6.60 9.58
N ASP A 38 4.10 -5.74 8.83
CA ASP A 38 3.83 -4.30 8.80
C ASP A 38 4.42 -3.70 7.51
N LEU A 39 4.28 -2.39 7.35
CA LEU A 39 4.78 -1.71 6.16
C LEU A 39 6.30 -1.80 6.04
N ASP A 40 7.01 -1.67 7.16
CA ASP A 40 8.47 -1.75 7.14
C ASP A 40 8.93 -3.14 6.69
N HIS A 41 8.26 -4.20 7.15
CA HIS A 41 8.56 -5.55 6.74
C HIS A 41 8.33 -5.74 5.25
N MET A 42 7.21 -5.22 4.74
CA MET A 42 6.92 -5.28 3.30
C MET A 42 8.00 -4.57 2.50
N ALA A 43 8.41 -3.38 2.93
CA ALA A 43 9.44 -2.61 2.23
C ALA A 43 10.78 -3.34 2.20
N GLU A 44 11.14 -4.05 3.27
CA GLU A 44 12.36 -4.86 3.30
C GLU A 44 12.32 -6.00 2.30
N VAL A 45 11.17 -6.67 2.20
CA VAL A 45 11.05 -7.87 1.35
C VAL A 45 11.01 -7.48 -0.13
N ILE A 46 10.23 -6.46 -0.49
CA ILE A 46 10.05 -6.09 -1.91
C ILE A 46 11.02 -5.02 -2.38
N GLY A 47 11.85 -4.48 -1.49
CA GLY A 47 12.93 -3.59 -1.89
C GLY A 47 12.57 -2.13 -2.04
N GLY A 48 11.44 -1.69 -1.54
CA GLY A 48 11.14 -0.27 -1.47
C GLY A 48 9.69 0.08 -1.66
N GLY A 49 9.22 1.01 -0.83
CA GLY A 49 7.88 1.55 -0.91
C GLY A 49 7.71 2.65 -1.96
N ASP A 50 8.80 3.03 -2.63
CA ASP A 50 8.79 4.12 -3.61
C ASP A 50 8.01 3.76 -4.88
N ASP A 51 7.80 2.48 -5.12
CA ASP A 51 7.05 2.02 -6.29
C ASP A 51 5.53 1.98 -6.06
N LEU A 52 5.08 2.32 -4.87
CA LEU A 52 3.66 2.33 -4.55
C LEU A 52 3.09 3.73 -4.69
N ILE A 53 1.99 3.84 -5.43
CA ILE A 53 1.27 5.09 -5.61
C ILE A 53 -0.04 4.98 -4.85
N VAL A 54 -0.29 5.93 -3.96
CA VAL A 54 -1.52 5.99 -3.17
C VAL A 54 -2.32 7.20 -3.64
N THR A 55 -3.53 6.95 -4.10
CA THR A 55 -4.41 8.01 -4.60
C THR A 55 -5.72 7.98 -3.82
N GLU A 56 -6.10 9.10 -3.27
CA GLU A 56 -7.40 9.22 -2.61
C GLU A 56 -8.52 9.20 -3.64
N VAL A 57 -9.51 8.37 -3.41
CA VAL A 57 -10.66 8.22 -4.32
C VAL A 57 -11.98 8.58 -3.65
#